data_1876b720177408f6129a221152417089
#
_entry.id   1876b720177408f6129a221152417089
#
_cell.length_a   1.000
_cell.length_b   1.000
_cell.length_c   1.000
_cell.angle_alpha   90.00
_cell.angle_beta   90.00
_cell.angle_gamma   90.00
#
_symmetry.space_group_name_H-M   'P 1'
#
loop_
_entity.id
_entity.type
_entity.pdbx_description
1 polymer ?
#
loop_
_entity_poly.entity_id
_entity_poly.type
_entity_poly.pdbx_seq_one_letter_code
_entity_poly.pdbx_strand_id
1 'polypeptide(L)'
;MGLFTGLPSYFVLPLAPKLTKKFGLRTLGAGSYIFCGVSYLVMWLIGYNPTGNKLIDTVWIIFALTVCGSLNSIQRYCSTALKGDVYDYVEWKSGIRNEGTITAAMGYITLLSNQVATVLSGLVINALHYKPLLNANGVIIPQTNSKMLSGIWMIFALAPAIGRIMEGVSVLLFNVHGKTRDTMMYELAKIRAAKVIDTQAAPEKTDNE
;
A
#
# COMPACT_ATOMS: atom_id res chain seq x y z
N MET A 1 -14.01 2.40 14.76
CA MET A 1 -13.27 3.48 14.06
C MET A 1 -12.95 3.15 12.60
N GLY A 2 -12.57 1.94 12.22
CA GLY A 2 -12.23 1.58 10.83
C GLY A 2 -13.32 1.82 9.78
N LEU A 3 -14.60 1.74 10.14
CA LEU A 3 -15.71 2.00 9.22
C LEU A 3 -15.73 3.47 8.73
N PHE A 4 -15.59 4.43 9.63
CA PHE A 4 -15.65 5.86 9.28
C PHE A 4 -14.44 6.32 8.47
N THR A 5 -13.25 5.78 8.75
CA THR A 5 -12.02 6.14 8.03
C THR A 5 -11.91 5.44 6.67
N GLY A 6 -12.59 4.30 6.48
CA GLY A 6 -12.58 3.53 5.22
C GLY A 6 -13.69 3.92 4.24
N LEU A 7 -14.84 4.40 4.73
CA LEU A 7 -16.00 4.73 3.88
C LEU A 7 -15.67 5.68 2.71
N PRO A 8 -14.94 6.79 2.88
CA PRO A 8 -14.63 7.70 1.78
C PRO A 8 -13.87 7.03 0.64
N SER A 9 -13.02 6.06 0.94
CA SER A 9 -12.23 5.36 -0.07
C SER A 9 -13.10 4.52 -1.02
N TYR A 10 -14.24 4.00 -0.58
CA TYR A 10 -15.16 3.27 -1.44
C TYR A 10 -15.87 4.17 -2.45
N PHE A 11 -16.18 5.42 -2.08
CA PHE A 11 -16.77 6.39 -3.00
C PHE A 11 -15.76 6.85 -4.07
N VAL A 12 -14.49 6.79 -3.77
CA VAL A 12 -13.42 7.18 -4.69
C VAL A 12 -13.05 6.04 -5.67
N LEU A 13 -13.32 4.78 -5.31
CA LEU A 13 -12.97 3.61 -6.13
C LEU A 13 -13.53 3.65 -7.57
N PRO A 14 -14.81 4.01 -7.83
CA PRO A 14 -15.34 4.08 -9.19
C PRO A 14 -14.68 5.17 -10.06
N LEU A 15 -14.03 6.16 -9.44
CA LEU A 15 -13.29 7.20 -10.16
C LEU A 15 -11.89 6.72 -10.59
N ALA A 16 -11.34 5.68 -9.96
CA ALA A 16 -9.98 5.20 -10.22
C ALA A 16 -9.71 4.90 -11.70
N PRO A 17 -10.58 4.17 -12.45
CA PRO A 17 -10.36 3.90 -13.88
C PRO A 17 -10.37 5.18 -14.74
N LYS A 18 -11.24 6.15 -14.41
CA LYS A 18 -11.32 7.44 -15.13
C LYS A 18 -10.07 8.29 -14.89
N LEU A 19 -9.64 8.35 -13.63
CA LEU A 19 -8.43 9.08 -13.23
C LEU A 19 -7.17 8.45 -13.83
N THR A 20 -7.11 7.12 -13.88
CA THR A 20 -5.99 6.40 -14.49
C THR A 20 -5.87 6.67 -15.99
N LYS A 21 -6.99 6.78 -16.72
CA LYS A 21 -6.98 7.14 -18.13
C LYS A 21 -6.48 8.59 -18.36
N LYS A 22 -6.76 9.50 -17.42
CA LYS A 22 -6.37 10.91 -17.54
C LYS A 22 -4.92 11.18 -17.11
N PHE A 23 -4.49 10.63 -15.99
CA PHE A 23 -3.19 10.93 -15.36
C PHE A 23 -2.13 9.84 -15.56
N GLY A 24 -2.54 8.68 -16.05
CA GLY A 24 -1.68 7.49 -16.12
C GLY A 24 -1.59 6.74 -14.79
N LEU A 25 -1.37 5.43 -14.89
CA LEU A 25 -1.35 4.53 -13.73
C LEU A 25 -0.22 4.86 -12.73
N ARG A 26 0.99 5.13 -13.26
CA ARG A 26 2.18 5.45 -12.49
C ARG A 26 2.02 6.76 -11.72
N THR A 27 1.63 7.83 -12.42
CA THR A 27 1.50 9.18 -11.83
C THR A 27 0.38 9.22 -10.79
N LEU A 28 -0.76 8.60 -11.08
CA LEU A 28 -1.88 8.53 -10.16
C LEU A 28 -1.53 7.71 -8.92
N GLY A 29 -0.87 6.56 -9.10
CA GLY A 29 -0.41 5.72 -8.00
C GLY A 29 0.57 6.47 -7.10
N ALA A 30 1.66 6.98 -7.66
CA ALA A 30 2.66 7.74 -6.91
C ALA A 30 2.06 8.97 -6.21
N GLY A 31 1.24 9.76 -6.92
CA GLY A 31 0.59 10.94 -6.37
C GLY A 31 -0.31 10.62 -5.18
N SER A 32 -1.06 9.51 -5.25
CA SER A 32 -1.93 9.09 -4.15
C SER A 32 -1.14 8.64 -2.91
N TYR A 33 0.00 7.97 -3.08
CA TYR A 33 0.89 7.61 -1.97
C TYR A 33 1.54 8.85 -1.34
N ILE A 34 2.08 9.75 -2.15
CA ILE A 34 2.72 10.98 -1.67
C ILE A 34 1.70 11.87 -0.95
N PHE A 35 0.49 12.03 -1.50
CA PHE A 35 -0.58 12.78 -0.85
C PHE A 35 -0.90 12.20 0.54
N CYS A 36 -1.06 10.88 0.64
CA CYS A 36 -1.30 10.21 1.90
C CYS A 36 -0.14 10.44 2.89
N GLY A 37 1.11 10.30 2.45
CA GLY A 37 2.29 10.54 3.27
C GLY A 37 2.38 11.99 3.78
N VAL A 38 2.12 12.97 2.92
CA VAL A 38 2.07 14.38 3.30
C VAL A 38 0.92 14.65 4.28
N SER A 39 -0.24 14.04 4.10
CA SER A 39 -1.37 14.16 5.03
C SER A 39 -1.02 13.63 6.43
N TYR A 40 -0.32 12.48 6.53
CA TYR A 40 0.20 11.98 7.80
C TYR A 40 1.24 12.91 8.43
N LEU A 41 2.10 13.53 7.61
CA LEU A 41 3.09 14.51 8.07
C LEU A 41 2.42 15.75 8.66
N VAL A 42 1.41 16.27 7.96
CA VAL A 42 0.61 17.41 8.46
C VAL A 42 -0.11 17.04 9.76
N MET A 43 -0.70 15.83 9.83
CA MET A 43 -1.33 15.34 11.05
C MET A 43 -0.33 15.26 12.22
N TRP A 44 0.90 14.81 11.96
CA TRP A 44 1.97 14.78 12.97
C TRP A 44 2.36 16.17 13.46
N LEU A 45 2.51 17.13 12.54
CA LEU A 45 2.89 18.52 12.87
C LEU A 45 1.84 19.24 13.72
N ILE A 46 0.55 19.00 13.45
CA ILE A 46 -0.55 19.61 14.23
C ILE A 46 -0.64 18.99 15.63
N GLY A 47 -0.30 17.70 15.75
CA GLY A 47 -0.30 17.00 17.04
C GLY A 47 -1.62 16.31 17.37
N TYR A 48 -1.61 15.55 18.47
CA TYR A 48 -2.76 14.76 18.93
C TYR A 48 -3.75 15.54 19.80
N ASN A 49 -3.33 16.70 20.35
CA ASN A 49 -4.10 17.50 21.29
C ASN A 49 -3.96 19.01 20.98
N PRO A 50 -4.40 19.48 19.80
CA PRO A 50 -4.18 20.86 19.39
C PRO A 50 -5.01 21.87 20.19
N THR A 51 -6.17 21.47 20.75
CA THR A 51 -7.08 22.39 21.43
C THR A 51 -7.19 22.17 22.93
N GLY A 52 -6.75 21.02 23.44
CA GLY A 52 -6.91 20.61 24.84
C GLY A 52 -8.34 20.14 25.18
N ASN A 53 -9.26 20.18 24.24
CA ASN A 53 -10.63 19.71 24.42
C ASN A 53 -10.77 18.29 23.82
N LYS A 54 -11.02 17.29 24.67
CA LYS A 54 -11.08 15.88 24.27
C LYS A 54 -12.03 15.59 23.11
N LEU A 55 -13.19 16.25 23.05
CA LEU A 55 -14.14 16.03 21.96
C LEU A 55 -13.62 16.60 20.64
N ILE A 56 -13.12 17.82 20.65
CA ILE A 56 -12.60 18.50 19.45
C ILE A 56 -11.37 17.75 18.93
N ASP A 57 -10.47 17.35 19.80
CA ASP A 57 -9.25 16.62 19.44
C ASP A 57 -9.57 15.22 18.91
N THR A 58 -10.59 14.54 19.44
CA THR A 58 -11.05 13.26 18.90
C THR A 58 -11.63 13.43 17.48
N VAL A 59 -12.47 14.44 17.27
CA VAL A 59 -13.03 14.76 15.94
C VAL A 59 -11.93 15.11 14.96
N TRP A 60 -10.93 15.90 15.39
CA TRP A 60 -9.75 16.23 14.61
C TRP A 60 -9.00 14.97 14.13
N ILE A 61 -8.71 14.04 15.04
CA ILE A 61 -7.99 12.80 14.71
C ILE A 61 -8.80 11.97 13.72
N ILE A 62 -10.12 11.82 13.91
CA ILE A 62 -10.99 11.08 12.99
C ILE A 62 -10.98 11.73 11.61
N PHE A 63 -11.09 13.05 11.54
CA PHE A 63 -11.03 13.80 10.28
C PHE A 63 -9.70 13.60 9.57
N ALA A 64 -8.57 13.78 10.27
CA ALA A 64 -7.23 13.60 9.72
C ALA A 64 -7.02 12.17 9.19
N LEU A 65 -7.42 11.14 9.94
CA LEU A 65 -7.36 9.75 9.48
C LEU A 65 -8.25 9.48 8.26
N THR A 66 -9.40 10.13 8.18
CA THR A 66 -10.31 10.05 7.03
C THR A 66 -9.65 10.63 5.78
N VAL A 67 -8.99 11.78 5.90
CA VAL A 67 -8.23 12.39 4.79
C VAL A 67 -7.06 11.49 4.37
N CYS A 68 -6.27 10.99 5.33
CA CYS A 68 -5.16 10.07 5.07
C CYS A 68 -5.63 8.79 4.36
N GLY A 69 -6.80 8.26 4.75
CA GLY A 69 -7.37 7.04 4.19
C GLY A 69 -8.16 7.21 2.89
N SER A 70 -8.51 8.42 2.50
CA SER A 70 -9.42 8.70 1.38
C SER A 70 -8.97 8.11 0.04
N LEU A 71 -7.67 8.08 -0.24
CA LEU A 71 -7.10 7.57 -1.48
C LEU A 71 -6.65 6.10 -1.43
N ASN A 72 -6.88 5.39 -0.31
CA ASN A 72 -6.46 3.99 -0.17
C ASN A 72 -7.00 3.07 -1.28
N SER A 73 -8.24 3.29 -1.76
CA SER A 73 -8.81 2.50 -2.85
C SER A 73 -8.10 2.73 -4.18
N ILE A 74 -7.69 3.97 -4.47
CA ILE A 74 -6.88 4.28 -5.65
C ILE A 74 -5.52 3.60 -5.55
N GLN A 75 -4.87 3.67 -4.38
CA GLN A 75 -3.59 3.01 -4.15
C GLN A 75 -3.66 1.51 -4.41
N ARG A 76 -4.69 0.83 -3.86
CA ARG A 76 -4.92 -0.61 -4.09
C ARG A 76 -5.15 -0.93 -5.56
N TYR A 77 -5.97 -0.12 -6.25
CA TYR A 77 -6.24 -0.27 -7.68
C TYR A 77 -4.95 -0.15 -8.50
N CYS A 78 -4.18 0.92 -8.28
CA CYS A 78 -2.91 1.15 -8.98
C CYS A 78 -1.87 0.06 -8.65
N SER A 79 -1.75 -0.36 -7.39
CA SER A 79 -0.85 -1.44 -6.99
C SER A 79 -1.18 -2.76 -7.66
N THR A 80 -2.47 -3.12 -7.75
CA THR A 80 -2.90 -4.35 -8.42
C THR A 80 -2.62 -4.31 -9.93
N ALA A 81 -2.87 -3.17 -10.58
CA ALA A 81 -2.59 -2.99 -11.99
C ALA A 81 -1.07 -3.03 -12.29
N LEU A 82 -0.24 -2.40 -11.43
CA LEU A 82 1.22 -2.47 -11.56
C LEU A 82 1.77 -3.88 -11.36
N LYS A 83 1.16 -4.70 -10.49
CA LYS A 83 1.54 -6.12 -10.38
C LYS A 83 1.31 -6.88 -11.68
N GLY A 84 0.19 -6.61 -12.38
CA GLY A 84 -0.06 -7.17 -13.71
C GLY A 84 1.05 -6.79 -14.71
N ASP A 85 1.44 -5.52 -14.75
CA ASP A 85 2.54 -5.05 -15.61
C ASP A 85 3.88 -5.73 -15.26
N VAL A 86 4.13 -6.07 -13.99
CA VAL A 86 5.32 -6.84 -13.57
C VAL A 86 5.28 -8.28 -14.10
N TYR A 87 4.13 -8.95 -14.03
CA TYR A 87 3.98 -10.31 -14.57
C TYR A 87 4.22 -10.33 -16.09
N ASP A 88 3.63 -9.37 -16.80
CA ASP A 88 3.82 -9.22 -18.24
C ASP A 88 5.27 -8.87 -18.59
N TYR A 89 5.94 -8.05 -17.80
CA TYR A 89 7.36 -7.73 -18.00
C TYR A 89 8.26 -8.95 -17.83
N VAL A 90 8.02 -9.77 -16.82
CA VAL A 90 8.80 -11.00 -16.61
C VAL A 90 8.54 -11.99 -17.75
N GLU A 91 7.29 -12.17 -18.18
CA GLU A 91 6.96 -13.03 -19.33
C GLU A 91 7.66 -12.52 -20.60
N TRP A 92 7.67 -11.22 -20.85
CA TRP A 92 8.32 -10.62 -22.00
C TRP A 92 9.84 -10.87 -22.02
N LYS A 93 10.49 -10.81 -20.86
CA LYS A 93 11.96 -11.00 -20.74
C LYS A 93 12.38 -12.47 -20.69
N SER A 94 11.61 -13.33 -20.03
CA SER A 94 11.96 -14.74 -19.82
C SER A 94 11.29 -15.70 -20.82
N GLY A 95 10.26 -15.25 -21.56
CA GLY A 95 9.45 -16.09 -22.43
C GLY A 95 8.52 -17.06 -21.67
N ILE A 96 8.56 -17.05 -20.34
CA ILE A 96 7.79 -17.96 -19.48
C ILE A 96 6.88 -17.15 -18.56
N ARG A 97 5.58 -17.47 -18.58
CA ARG A 97 4.61 -16.88 -17.66
C ARG A 97 4.64 -17.62 -16.32
N ASN A 98 5.29 -17.01 -15.34
CA ASN A 98 5.49 -17.63 -14.03
C ASN A 98 4.89 -16.78 -12.88
N GLU A 99 3.58 -16.51 -12.97
CA GLU A 99 2.84 -15.71 -11.99
C GLU A 99 2.91 -16.29 -10.57
N GLY A 100 2.86 -17.63 -10.48
CA GLY A 100 2.89 -18.32 -9.18
C GLY A 100 4.16 -18.06 -8.40
N THR A 101 5.33 -18.17 -9.04
CA THR A 101 6.63 -17.93 -8.40
C THR A 101 6.79 -16.47 -8.01
N ILE A 102 6.39 -15.54 -8.88
CA ILE A 102 6.46 -14.10 -8.58
C ILE A 102 5.56 -13.76 -7.40
N THR A 103 4.32 -14.28 -7.39
CA THR A 103 3.37 -14.07 -6.29
C THR A 103 3.88 -14.65 -4.99
N ALA A 104 4.45 -15.85 -5.01
CA ALA A 104 5.06 -16.48 -3.84
C ALA A 104 6.25 -15.65 -3.30
N ALA A 105 7.14 -15.17 -4.17
CA ALA A 105 8.25 -14.31 -3.79
C ALA A 105 7.77 -13.00 -3.15
N MET A 106 6.78 -12.33 -3.77
CA MET A 106 6.17 -11.11 -3.21
C MET A 106 5.50 -11.38 -1.84
N GLY A 107 4.80 -12.49 -1.71
CA GLY A 107 4.19 -12.93 -0.44
C GLY A 107 5.24 -13.15 0.64
N TYR A 108 6.34 -13.82 0.33
CA TYR A 108 7.44 -14.06 1.25
C TYR A 108 8.09 -12.76 1.73
N ILE A 109 8.38 -11.83 0.81
CA ILE A 109 8.92 -10.50 1.14
C ILE A 109 7.94 -9.75 2.06
N THR A 110 6.65 -9.82 1.79
CA THR A 110 5.61 -9.18 2.61
C THR A 110 5.59 -9.76 4.03
N LEU A 111 5.67 -11.09 4.16
CA LEU A 111 5.75 -11.76 5.47
C LEU A 111 6.98 -11.33 6.26
N LEU A 112 8.16 -11.33 5.64
CA LEU A 112 9.39 -10.87 6.28
C LEU A 112 9.28 -9.41 6.72
N SER A 113 8.77 -8.54 5.86
CA SER A 113 8.59 -7.12 6.16
C SER A 113 7.66 -6.91 7.36
N ASN A 114 6.57 -7.67 7.45
CA ASN A 114 5.64 -7.61 8.58
C ASN A 114 6.29 -8.08 9.89
N GLN A 115 7.12 -9.12 9.86
CA GLN A 115 7.86 -9.58 11.04
C GLN A 115 8.86 -8.52 11.51
N VAL A 116 9.63 -7.93 10.59
CA VAL A 116 10.57 -6.85 10.90
C VAL A 116 9.82 -5.65 11.50
N ALA A 117 8.69 -5.25 10.91
CA ALA A 117 7.87 -4.16 11.44
C ALA A 117 7.35 -4.45 12.86
N THR A 118 6.93 -5.69 13.14
CA THR A 118 6.47 -6.11 14.46
C THR A 118 7.58 -6.02 15.51
N VAL A 119 8.78 -6.51 15.18
CA VAL A 119 9.94 -6.45 16.07
C VAL A 119 10.34 -4.99 16.34
N LEU A 120 10.42 -4.16 15.28
CA LEU A 120 10.74 -2.74 15.42
C LEU A 120 9.72 -2.01 16.28
N SER A 121 8.42 -2.28 16.08
CA SER A 121 7.35 -1.69 16.91
C SER A 121 7.52 -2.07 18.38
N GLY A 122 7.83 -3.33 18.68
CA GLY A 122 8.10 -3.79 20.04
C GLY A 122 9.32 -3.10 20.68
N LEU A 123 10.41 -2.97 19.92
CA LEU A 123 11.62 -2.28 20.38
C LEU A 123 11.35 -0.81 20.70
N VAL A 124 10.58 -0.12 19.87
CA VAL A 124 10.25 1.30 20.09
C VAL A 124 9.34 1.46 21.31
N ILE A 125 8.33 0.61 21.48
CA ILE A 125 7.44 0.63 22.66
C ILE A 125 8.27 0.38 23.94
N ASN A 126 9.23 -0.56 23.89
CA ASN A 126 10.13 -0.81 25.01
C ASN A 126 11.06 0.39 25.31
N ALA A 127 11.62 1.01 24.27
CA ALA A 127 12.46 2.21 24.40
C ALA A 127 11.70 3.41 25.00
N LEU A 128 10.39 3.49 24.75
CA LEU A 128 9.51 4.48 25.37
C LEU A 128 9.15 4.14 26.82
N HIS A 129 9.64 3.00 27.34
CA HIS A 129 9.28 2.48 28.68
C HIS A 129 7.76 2.39 28.91
N TYR A 130 7.03 2.00 27.86
CA TYR A 130 5.58 1.91 27.94
C TYR A 130 5.15 0.87 28.96
N LYS A 131 4.45 1.32 30.01
CA LYS A 131 3.78 0.47 30.98
C LYS A 131 2.30 0.81 30.98
N PRO A 132 1.41 -0.17 30.82
CA PRO A 132 -0.03 0.10 30.94
C PRO A 132 -0.33 0.57 32.35
N LEU A 133 -1.09 1.65 32.48
CA LEU A 133 -1.59 2.07 33.78
C LEU A 133 -2.82 1.22 34.11
N LEU A 134 -2.80 0.61 35.30
CA LEU A 134 -3.90 -0.18 35.83
C LEU A 134 -4.53 0.55 37.00
N ASN A 135 -5.85 0.54 37.09
CA ASN A 135 -6.56 1.00 38.29
C ASN A 135 -6.52 -0.11 39.38
N ALA A 136 -7.05 0.20 40.56
CA ALA A 136 -7.11 -0.74 41.68
C ALA A 136 -7.82 -2.08 41.38
N ASN A 137 -8.66 -2.10 40.32
CA ASN A 137 -9.39 -3.28 39.88
C ASN A 137 -8.71 -4.02 38.70
N GLY A 138 -7.46 -3.68 38.36
CA GLY A 138 -6.72 -4.29 37.26
C GLY A 138 -7.18 -3.87 35.85
N VAL A 139 -8.03 -2.85 35.72
CA VAL A 139 -8.50 -2.36 34.43
C VAL A 139 -7.50 -1.32 33.87
N ILE A 140 -7.20 -1.44 32.58
CA ILE A 140 -6.30 -0.50 31.88
C ILE A 140 -6.97 0.88 31.80
N ILE A 141 -6.28 1.87 32.33
CA ILE A 141 -6.70 3.29 32.25
C ILE A 141 -5.85 4.06 31.24
N PRO A 142 -6.40 5.16 30.67
CA PRO A 142 -5.68 5.98 29.69
C PRO A 142 -4.36 6.52 30.26
N GLN A 143 -3.33 6.54 29.42
CA GLN A 143 -2.04 7.14 29.75
C GLN A 143 -2.16 8.66 29.90
N THR A 144 -1.50 9.17 30.92
CA THR A 144 -1.45 10.62 31.22
C THR A 144 -0.05 11.22 31.02
N ASN A 145 0.97 10.37 30.83
CA ASN A 145 2.33 10.83 30.61
C ASN A 145 2.50 11.47 29.23
N SER A 146 2.67 12.78 29.17
CA SER A 146 2.77 13.55 27.94
C SER A 146 3.95 13.11 27.05
N LYS A 147 5.13 12.79 27.63
CA LYS A 147 6.29 12.31 26.86
C LYS A 147 5.99 10.98 26.15
N MET A 148 5.31 10.07 26.85
CA MET A 148 4.93 8.77 26.30
C MET A 148 3.88 8.93 25.20
N LEU A 149 2.87 9.78 25.41
CA LEU A 149 1.84 10.06 24.40
C LEU A 149 2.45 10.69 23.14
N SER A 150 3.37 11.64 23.30
CA SER A 150 4.08 12.24 22.15
C SER A 150 4.94 11.21 21.40
N GLY A 151 5.61 10.30 22.10
CA GLY A 151 6.36 9.21 21.47
C GLY A 151 5.47 8.26 20.68
N ILE A 152 4.33 7.85 21.25
CA ILE A 152 3.35 7.01 20.55
C ILE A 152 2.79 7.75 19.33
N TRP A 153 2.49 9.04 19.47
CA TRP A 153 1.99 9.86 18.36
C TRP A 153 3.00 9.98 17.22
N MET A 154 4.28 10.14 17.55
CA MET A 154 5.35 10.16 16.56
C MET A 154 5.39 8.87 15.75
N ILE A 155 5.32 7.71 16.40
CA ILE A 155 5.31 6.42 15.69
C ILE A 155 4.04 6.27 14.85
N PHE A 156 2.89 6.64 15.41
CA PHE A 156 1.59 6.49 14.77
C PHE A 156 1.43 7.36 13.51
N ALA A 157 2.02 8.54 13.49
CA ALA A 157 1.88 9.49 12.39
C ALA A 157 3.12 9.57 11.49
N LEU A 158 4.32 9.65 12.07
CA LEU A 158 5.56 9.85 11.30
C LEU A 158 6.01 8.59 10.56
N ALA A 159 5.89 7.41 11.18
CA ALA A 159 6.30 6.16 10.52
C ALA A 159 5.45 5.86 9.27
N PRO A 160 4.11 5.95 9.29
CA PRO A 160 3.31 5.85 8.08
C PRO A 160 3.61 6.96 7.06
N ALA A 161 3.89 8.19 7.50
CA ALA A 161 4.23 9.30 6.59
C ALA A 161 5.45 8.94 5.74
N ILE A 162 6.54 8.52 6.39
CA ILE A 162 7.78 8.12 5.72
C ILE A 162 7.52 6.93 4.80
N GLY A 163 6.85 5.89 5.29
CA GLY A 163 6.53 4.69 4.50
C GLY A 163 5.75 5.02 3.23
N ARG A 164 4.71 5.84 3.32
CA ARG A 164 3.89 6.25 2.16
C ARG A 164 4.66 7.09 1.16
N ILE A 165 5.53 7.98 1.61
CA ILE A 165 6.40 8.75 0.71
C ILE A 165 7.37 7.82 -0.02
N MET A 166 7.99 6.87 0.68
CA MET A 166 8.89 5.88 0.08
C MET A 166 8.17 5.00 -0.94
N GLU A 167 6.94 4.55 -0.65
CA GLU A 167 6.09 3.82 -1.60
C GLU A 167 5.84 4.67 -2.86
N GLY A 168 5.47 5.94 -2.70
CA GLY A 168 5.25 6.86 -3.81
C GLY A 168 6.48 7.06 -4.68
N VAL A 169 7.65 7.25 -4.06
CA VAL A 169 8.94 7.36 -4.77
C VAL A 169 9.26 6.07 -5.51
N SER A 170 9.06 4.91 -4.89
CA SER A 170 9.30 3.61 -5.52
C SER A 170 8.43 3.41 -6.76
N VAL A 171 7.15 3.82 -6.72
CA VAL A 171 6.27 3.80 -7.90
C VAL A 171 6.74 4.75 -8.99
N LEU A 172 7.33 5.91 -8.63
CA LEU A 172 7.93 6.84 -9.61
C LEU A 172 9.19 6.26 -10.27
N LEU A 173 9.91 5.37 -9.61
CA LEU A 173 11.08 4.70 -10.18
C LEU A 173 10.71 3.52 -11.08
N PHE A 174 9.44 3.08 -11.07
CA PHE A 174 8.98 1.99 -11.92
C PHE A 174 9.04 2.36 -13.40
N ASN A 175 9.87 1.67 -14.18
CA ASN A 175 10.23 2.08 -15.55
C ASN A 175 9.33 1.48 -16.64
N VAL A 176 8.41 0.58 -16.32
CA VAL A 176 7.46 -0.02 -17.30
C VAL A 176 6.26 0.88 -17.48
N HIS A 177 6.40 1.93 -18.32
CA HIS A 177 5.33 2.90 -18.61
C HIS A 177 5.44 3.49 -20.01
N GLY A 178 4.37 4.11 -20.49
CA GLY A 178 4.32 4.77 -21.81
C GLY A 178 4.76 3.85 -22.94
N LYS A 179 5.64 4.32 -23.80
CA LYS A 179 6.11 3.57 -24.99
C LYS A 179 6.70 2.20 -24.66
N THR A 180 7.42 2.07 -23.55
CA THR A 180 8.01 0.77 -23.12
C THR A 180 6.91 -0.25 -22.84
N ARG A 181 5.85 0.16 -22.16
CA ARG A 181 4.69 -0.69 -21.89
C ARG A 181 3.95 -1.06 -23.17
N ASP A 182 3.75 -0.11 -24.08
CA ASP A 182 3.05 -0.35 -25.34
C ASP A 182 3.83 -1.34 -26.22
N THR A 183 5.17 -1.20 -26.33
CA THR A 183 6.04 -2.13 -27.04
C THR A 183 5.98 -3.52 -26.41
N MET A 184 6.10 -3.61 -25.08
CA MET A 184 5.99 -4.87 -24.34
C MET A 184 4.66 -5.59 -24.63
N MET A 185 3.54 -4.88 -24.54
CA MET A 185 2.21 -5.46 -24.79
C MET A 185 2.07 -5.94 -26.23
N TYR A 186 2.59 -5.20 -27.20
CA TYR A 186 2.57 -5.59 -28.61
C TYR A 186 3.41 -6.85 -28.88
N GLU A 187 4.63 -6.92 -28.33
CA GLU A 187 5.50 -8.09 -28.50
C GLU A 187 4.96 -9.32 -27.78
N LEU A 188 4.39 -9.15 -26.56
CA LEU A 188 3.73 -10.23 -25.85
C LEU A 188 2.52 -10.78 -26.61
N ALA A 189 1.72 -9.92 -27.25
CA ALA A 189 0.60 -10.37 -28.07
C ALA A 189 1.07 -11.28 -29.22
N LYS A 190 2.20 -10.95 -29.86
CA LYS A 190 2.81 -11.80 -30.89
C LYS A 190 3.32 -13.13 -30.34
N ILE A 191 4.02 -13.11 -29.20
CA ILE A 191 4.55 -14.32 -28.55
C ILE A 191 3.41 -15.25 -28.15
N ARG A 192 2.35 -14.72 -27.56
CA ARG A 192 1.16 -15.49 -27.15
C ARG A 192 0.43 -16.07 -28.36
N ALA A 193 0.28 -15.31 -29.44
CA ALA A 193 -0.32 -15.80 -30.68
C ALA A 193 0.48 -16.95 -31.31
N ALA A 194 1.82 -16.83 -31.36
CA ALA A 194 2.68 -17.90 -31.87
C ALA A 194 2.56 -19.17 -31.03
N LYS A 195 2.54 -19.07 -29.70
CA LYS A 195 2.36 -20.24 -28.81
C LYS A 195 1.03 -20.96 -29.01
N VAL A 196 -0.06 -20.23 -29.27
CA VAL A 196 -1.37 -20.82 -29.53
C VAL A 196 -1.33 -21.62 -30.82
N ILE A 197 -0.69 -21.12 -31.88
CA ILE A 197 -0.54 -21.81 -33.15
C ILE A 197 0.29 -23.10 -32.98
N ASP A 198 1.40 -23.04 -32.26
CA ASP A 198 2.24 -24.22 -31.98
C ASP A 198 1.48 -25.30 -31.18
N THR A 199 0.66 -24.87 -30.21
CA THR A 199 -0.14 -25.79 -29.38
C THR A 199 -1.24 -26.45 -30.20
N GLN A 200 -1.82 -25.76 -31.19
CA GLN A 200 -2.83 -26.31 -32.08
C GLN A 200 -2.23 -27.19 -33.19
N ALA A 201 -0.96 -26.94 -33.55
CA ALA A 201 -0.23 -27.73 -34.56
C ALA A 201 0.42 -29.01 -33.99
N ALA A 202 0.54 -29.10 -32.65
CA ALA A 202 1.06 -30.32 -32.01
C ALA A 202 0.01 -31.43 -32.14
N PRO A 203 0.33 -32.58 -32.79
CA PRO A 203 -0.63 -33.69 -32.92
C PRO A 203 -1.00 -34.19 -31.52
N GLU A 204 -2.32 -34.38 -31.35
CA GLU A 204 -2.92 -35.02 -30.19
C GLU A 204 -2.20 -36.36 -29.96
N LYS A 205 -1.35 -36.45 -28.95
CA LYS A 205 -0.78 -37.73 -28.53
C LYS A 205 -1.97 -38.56 -28.05
N THR A 206 -2.46 -39.44 -28.92
CA THR A 206 -3.36 -40.52 -28.55
C THR A 206 -2.65 -41.34 -27.48
N ASP A 207 -3.06 -41.19 -26.22
CA ASP A 207 -2.81 -42.16 -25.16
C ASP A 207 -3.61 -43.42 -25.48
N ASN A 208 -3.01 -44.24 -26.31
CA ASN A 208 -3.36 -45.65 -26.50
C ASN A 208 -2.15 -46.46 -26.01
N GLU A 209 -2.12 -46.75 -24.70
CA GLU A 209 -1.60 -47.99 -24.15
C GLU A 209 -2.07 -48.15 -22.70
#